data_c1d1d2af69c6130a15d11358c3daede0
#
_entry.id   c1d1d2af69c6130a15d11358c3daede0
#
_cell.length_a   1.000
_cell.length_b   1.000
_cell.length_c   1.000
_cell.angle_alpha   90.00
_cell.angle_beta   90.00
_cell.angle_gamma   90.00
#
_symmetry.space_group_name_H-M   'P 1'
#
loop_
_entity.id
_entity.type
_entity.pdbx_description
1 polymer ?
#
loop_
_entity_poly.entity_id
_entity_poly.type
_entity_poly.pdbx_seq_one_letter_code
_entity_poly.pdbx_strand_id
1 'polypeptide(L)'
;MRGALRRIVAAAPEAPVIYYLDPAAELVGVHFELDSTSSELARRAAEGAPGGVVCFAETQGQGRGRRGRAWHSPLGANLYFSVLWRFDEGLSAMSGLSLAVGVALAGALRALGADVALKWPNDLVARGRKLGGVLVEVGGEWQGPCHAIVGIGINLRMPADAPAIDQPYVDLATLLGDAMPSREACAVALLDALLPALARFAAHGADEFLAAWPAFDALAARDVQVLAGERRIVGTACGIDAQGRLLVALPDGTVEPFGSAEVSVRAR
;
A
#
# COMPACT_ATOMS: atom_id res chain seq x y z
N MET A 1 13.66 16.22 8.48
CA MET A 1 12.52 15.29 8.31
C MET A 1 12.55 14.05 9.21
N ARG A 2 13.61 13.19 9.19
CA ARG A 2 13.69 12.00 10.07
C ARG A 2 13.55 12.27 11.58
N GLY A 3 14.09 13.38 12.10
CA GLY A 3 14.00 13.72 13.53
C GLY A 3 12.64 14.27 13.97
N ALA A 4 11.88 14.87 13.08
CA ALA A 4 10.55 15.41 13.36
C ALA A 4 9.50 14.28 13.45
N LEU A 5 9.51 13.32 12.52
CA LEU A 5 8.65 12.14 12.58
C LEU A 5 8.87 11.33 13.88
N ARG A 6 10.11 11.14 14.31
CA ARG A 6 10.41 10.44 15.56
C ARG A 6 9.88 11.12 16.82
N ARG A 7 9.77 12.46 16.85
CA ARG A 7 9.15 13.20 17.97
C ARG A 7 7.62 13.13 17.96
N ILE A 8 7.05 13.03 16.79
CA ILE A 8 5.60 13.04 16.57
C ILE A 8 4.96 11.77 17.14
N VAL A 9 5.55 10.61 16.88
CA VAL A 9 4.96 9.31 17.23
C VAL A 9 5.17 8.94 18.71
N ALA A 10 6.06 9.62 19.43
CA ALA A 10 6.37 9.35 20.84
C ALA A 10 5.43 10.06 21.84
N ALA A 11 4.50 10.89 21.40
CA ALA A 11 3.68 11.74 22.28
C ALA A 11 2.19 11.47 22.14
N ALA A 12 1.65 10.72 23.07
CA ALA A 12 0.28 10.70 23.58
C ALA A 12 -0.72 9.62 23.12
N PRO A 13 -1.35 8.91 24.06
CA PRO A 13 -2.35 7.87 23.81
C PRO A 13 -3.82 8.33 23.85
N GLU A 14 -4.18 9.59 24.11
CA GLU A 14 -5.58 9.91 24.49
C GLU A 14 -6.27 11.09 23.79
N ALA A 15 -5.72 11.65 22.72
CA ALA A 15 -6.42 12.73 21.99
C ALA A 15 -6.26 12.58 20.46
N PRO A 16 -7.22 13.09 19.65
CA PRO A 16 -6.97 13.25 18.23
C PRO A 16 -5.83 14.27 18.07
N VAL A 17 -4.62 13.78 17.85
CA VAL A 17 -3.43 14.63 17.82
C VAL A 17 -3.17 15.00 16.39
N ILE A 18 -3.35 16.28 16.09
CA ILE A 18 -2.88 16.90 14.86
C ILE A 18 -1.39 17.20 15.06
N TYR A 19 -0.53 16.59 14.26
CA TYR A 19 0.90 16.81 14.33
C TYR A 19 1.35 17.74 13.20
N TYR A 20 2.17 18.73 13.55
CA TYR A 20 2.75 19.67 12.63
C TYR A 20 4.19 19.25 12.31
N LEU A 21 4.48 18.95 11.07
CA LEU A 21 5.85 18.79 10.57
C LEU A 21 6.46 20.14 10.18
N ASP A 22 5.62 21.11 9.89
CA ASP A 22 5.90 22.53 9.69
C ASP A 22 4.85 23.31 10.48
N PRO A 23 5.21 24.31 11.30
CA PRO A 23 4.24 25.18 11.96
C PRO A 23 3.23 25.86 11.02
N ALA A 24 3.54 25.92 9.70
CA ALA A 24 2.70 26.50 8.67
C ALA A 24 1.85 25.50 7.88
N ALA A 25 2.07 24.17 8.06
CA ALA A 25 1.32 23.15 7.32
C ALA A 25 1.00 21.93 8.20
N GLU A 26 -0.27 21.59 8.30
CA GLU A 26 -0.76 20.37 8.94
C GLU A 26 -0.47 19.16 8.03
N LEU A 27 0.76 18.62 8.08
CA LEU A 27 1.17 17.52 7.21
C LEU A 27 0.75 16.14 7.73
N VAL A 28 0.47 15.98 9.02
CA VAL A 28 0.02 14.69 9.59
C VAL A 28 -1.24 14.88 10.41
N GLY A 29 -2.32 14.19 10.03
CA GLY A 29 -3.57 14.12 10.77
C GLY A 29 -3.78 12.72 11.36
N VAL A 30 -4.20 12.63 12.62
CA VAL A 30 -4.65 11.38 13.26
C VAL A 30 -6.09 11.54 13.71
N HIS A 31 -6.96 10.68 13.21
CA HIS A 31 -8.40 10.72 13.47
C HIS A 31 -8.84 9.47 14.23
N PHE A 32 -9.77 9.64 15.15
CA PHE A 32 -10.36 8.49 15.84
C PHE A 32 -11.19 7.64 14.86
N GLU A 33 -12.03 8.30 14.07
CA GLU A 33 -12.88 7.65 13.06
C GLU A 33 -12.98 8.51 11.82
N LEU A 34 -12.93 7.87 10.66
CA LEU A 34 -13.19 8.45 9.35
C LEU A 34 -14.06 7.49 8.51
N ASP A 35 -14.65 8.01 7.45
CA ASP A 35 -15.18 7.18 6.37
C ASP A 35 -14.00 6.39 5.73
N SER A 36 -12.94 7.10 5.33
CA SER A 36 -11.69 6.51 4.82
C SER A 36 -10.57 7.57 4.86
N THR A 37 -9.36 7.17 5.21
CA THR A 37 -8.18 8.03 5.14
C THR A 37 -7.91 8.51 3.70
N SER A 38 -8.19 7.67 2.70
CA SER A 38 -8.07 8.07 1.29
C SER A 38 -9.14 9.07 0.89
N SER A 39 -10.38 8.93 1.37
CA SER A 39 -11.45 9.91 1.10
C SER A 39 -11.16 11.27 1.73
N GLU A 40 -10.60 11.28 2.95
CA GLU A 40 -10.17 12.52 3.59
C GLU A 40 -9.08 13.22 2.78
N LEU A 41 -8.06 12.49 2.32
CA LEU A 41 -7.03 13.10 1.50
C LEU A 41 -7.52 13.51 0.11
N ALA A 42 -8.55 12.85 -0.43
CA ALA A 42 -9.19 13.32 -1.67
C ALA A 42 -9.88 14.68 -1.48
N ARG A 43 -10.57 14.89 -0.35
CA ARG A 43 -11.16 16.20 0.00
C ARG A 43 -10.08 17.27 0.12
N ARG A 44 -9.01 16.98 0.89
CA ARG A 44 -7.88 17.91 1.05
C ARG A 44 -7.14 18.19 -0.26
N ALA A 45 -6.98 17.20 -1.13
CA ALA A 45 -6.36 17.38 -2.43
C ALA A 45 -7.17 18.35 -3.31
N ALA A 46 -8.51 18.25 -3.29
CA ALA A 46 -9.42 19.18 -3.98
C ALA A 46 -9.37 20.61 -3.40
N GLU A 47 -9.07 20.76 -2.12
CA GLU A 47 -8.86 22.04 -1.43
C GLU A 47 -7.44 22.61 -1.62
N GLY A 48 -6.59 21.93 -2.39
CA GLY A 48 -5.25 22.40 -2.71
C GLY A 48 -4.16 22.01 -1.70
N ALA A 49 -4.41 21.03 -0.81
CA ALA A 49 -3.39 20.57 0.12
C ALA A 49 -2.08 20.16 -0.60
N PRO A 50 -0.91 20.44 -0.02
CA PRO A 50 0.39 20.12 -0.64
C PRO A 50 0.65 18.61 -0.70
N GLY A 51 1.65 18.20 -1.48
CA GLY A 51 2.19 16.83 -1.41
C GLY A 51 2.87 16.56 -0.07
N GLY A 52 2.86 15.28 0.37
CA GLY A 52 3.45 14.86 1.63
C GLY A 52 2.48 14.86 2.83
N VAL A 53 1.21 15.24 2.63
CA VAL A 53 0.18 15.15 3.69
C VAL A 53 -0.13 13.68 3.98
N VAL A 54 -0.13 13.32 5.27
CA VAL A 54 -0.41 11.98 5.78
C VAL A 54 -1.66 12.02 6.67
N CYS A 55 -2.57 11.07 6.48
CA CYS A 55 -3.77 10.93 7.28
C CYS A 55 -3.84 9.51 7.86
N PHE A 56 -3.95 9.42 9.19
CA PHE A 56 -4.18 8.17 9.93
C PHE A 56 -5.61 8.13 10.46
N ALA A 57 -6.15 6.92 10.66
CA ALA A 57 -7.38 6.70 11.40
C ALA A 57 -7.25 5.47 12.32
N GLU A 58 -7.91 5.53 13.50
CA GLU A 58 -8.01 4.38 14.41
C GLU A 58 -9.00 3.35 13.88
N THR A 59 -10.04 3.80 13.18
CA THR A 59 -11.03 2.96 12.47
C THR A 59 -11.55 3.67 11.23
N GLN A 60 -12.07 2.90 10.27
CA GLN A 60 -12.68 3.42 9.05
C GLN A 60 -14.06 2.78 8.83
N GLY A 61 -15.11 3.61 8.72
CA GLY A 61 -16.47 3.16 8.46
C GLY A 61 -16.68 2.66 7.01
N GLN A 62 -15.90 3.16 6.06
CA GLN A 62 -15.97 2.83 4.63
C GLN A 62 -14.57 2.60 4.04
N GLY A 63 -13.72 1.86 4.77
CA GLY A 63 -12.40 1.45 4.26
C GLY A 63 -12.51 0.71 2.94
N ARG A 64 -11.65 1.04 1.97
CA ARG A 64 -11.73 0.50 0.61
C ARG A 64 -10.47 -0.26 0.21
N GLY A 65 -10.68 -1.37 -0.49
CA GLY A 65 -9.70 -2.03 -1.30
C GLY A 65 -10.02 -1.86 -2.79
N ARG A 66 -9.19 -2.44 -3.64
CA ARG A 66 -9.40 -2.40 -5.09
C ARG A 66 -10.74 -3.03 -5.49
N ARG A 67 -11.32 -2.50 -6.59
CA ARG A 67 -12.58 -3.01 -7.19
C ARG A 67 -13.77 -2.95 -6.23
N GLY A 68 -13.81 -1.92 -5.38
CA GLY A 68 -14.92 -1.68 -4.45
C GLY A 68 -15.02 -2.66 -3.27
N ARG A 69 -14.01 -3.52 -3.05
CA ARG A 69 -14.01 -4.40 -1.88
C ARG A 69 -13.83 -3.60 -0.61
N ALA A 70 -14.57 -3.96 0.45
CA ALA A 70 -14.38 -3.37 1.76
C ALA A 70 -13.02 -3.76 2.36
N TRP A 71 -12.42 -2.82 3.09
CA TRP A 71 -11.27 -3.06 3.96
C TRP A 71 -11.75 -3.02 5.41
N HIS A 72 -11.64 -4.13 6.13
CA HIS A 72 -12.02 -4.20 7.54
C HIS A 72 -11.03 -3.41 8.41
N SER A 73 -11.55 -2.51 9.20
CA SER A 73 -10.76 -1.58 10.02
C SER A 73 -11.16 -1.64 11.50
N PRO A 74 -10.89 -2.77 12.22
CA PRO A 74 -11.19 -2.83 13.65
C PRO A 74 -10.41 -1.76 14.42
N LEU A 75 -11.10 -1.14 15.39
CA LEU A 75 -10.59 -0.02 16.17
C LEU A 75 -9.26 -0.34 16.84
N GLY A 76 -8.25 0.50 16.64
CA GLY A 76 -6.95 0.44 17.29
C GLY A 76 -6.10 -0.80 16.99
N ALA A 77 -6.57 -1.71 16.15
CA ALA A 77 -5.95 -3.01 15.93
C ALA A 77 -4.81 -2.99 14.92
N ASN A 78 -4.90 -2.12 13.91
CA ASN A 78 -4.07 -2.15 12.72
C ASN A 78 -3.56 -0.76 12.36
N LEU A 79 -2.78 -0.63 11.28
CA LEU A 79 -2.45 0.67 10.70
C LEU A 79 -3.32 0.91 9.47
N TYR A 80 -4.02 2.04 9.48
CA TYR A 80 -4.75 2.58 8.35
C TYR A 80 -4.28 4.00 8.13
N PHE A 81 -3.62 4.23 7.03
CA PHE A 81 -3.16 5.57 6.68
C PHE A 81 -3.11 5.77 5.17
N SER A 82 -3.15 7.03 4.78
CA SER A 82 -2.97 7.42 3.39
C SER A 82 -1.97 8.57 3.29
N VAL A 83 -1.29 8.66 2.15
CA VAL A 83 -0.36 9.74 1.81
C VAL A 83 -0.84 10.39 0.53
N LEU A 84 -0.98 11.72 0.54
CA LEU A 84 -1.16 12.53 -0.67
C LEU A 84 0.21 12.88 -1.24
N TRP A 85 0.45 12.56 -2.50
CA TRP A 85 1.67 12.94 -3.20
C TRP A 85 1.34 13.64 -4.51
N ARG A 86 2.01 14.76 -4.80
CA ARG A 86 1.83 15.51 -6.04
C ARG A 86 3.00 15.26 -6.98
N PHE A 87 2.68 15.20 -8.26
CA PHE A 87 3.64 14.99 -9.35
C PHE A 87 3.47 16.11 -10.37
N ASP A 88 4.59 16.58 -10.90
CA ASP A 88 4.59 17.55 -12.01
C ASP A 88 4.27 16.87 -13.34
N GLU A 89 4.51 15.56 -13.43
CA GLU A 89 4.21 14.69 -14.57
C GLU A 89 2.77 14.17 -14.50
N GLY A 90 2.20 13.80 -15.66
CA GLY A 90 0.80 13.41 -15.75
C GLY A 90 0.52 11.98 -15.34
N LEU A 91 -0.78 11.63 -15.37
CA LEU A 91 -1.27 10.30 -15.03
C LEU A 91 -0.61 9.18 -15.86
N SER A 92 -0.13 9.50 -17.06
CA SER A 92 0.60 8.55 -17.92
C SER A 92 1.90 8.04 -17.29
N ALA A 93 2.53 8.82 -16.41
CA ALA A 93 3.77 8.45 -15.72
C ALA A 93 3.53 7.62 -14.44
N MET A 94 2.28 7.41 -14.02
CA MET A 94 1.94 6.73 -12.75
C MET A 94 2.01 5.20 -12.84
N SER A 95 2.38 4.64 -13.99
CA SER A 95 2.55 3.19 -14.12
C SER A 95 3.62 2.67 -13.16
N GLY A 96 3.33 1.56 -12.48
CA GLY A 96 4.26 0.96 -11.52
C GLY A 96 4.24 1.59 -10.12
N LEU A 97 3.55 2.73 -9.87
CA LEU A 97 3.55 3.37 -8.55
C LEU A 97 3.09 2.43 -7.41
N SER A 98 2.05 1.62 -7.64
CA SER A 98 1.59 0.66 -6.64
C SER A 98 2.65 -0.40 -6.31
N LEU A 99 3.44 -0.81 -7.30
CA LEU A 99 4.55 -1.77 -7.12
C LEU A 99 5.72 -1.13 -6.37
N ALA A 100 6.06 0.12 -6.71
CA ALA A 100 7.09 0.89 -6.02
C ALA A 100 6.77 1.05 -4.53
N VAL A 101 5.53 1.43 -4.21
CA VAL A 101 5.03 1.50 -2.84
C VAL A 101 5.13 0.14 -2.16
N GLY A 102 4.68 -0.93 -2.83
CA GLY A 102 4.77 -2.29 -2.31
C GLY A 102 6.20 -2.68 -1.94
N VAL A 103 7.18 -2.45 -2.83
CA VAL A 103 8.60 -2.74 -2.60
C VAL A 103 9.14 -1.97 -1.39
N ALA A 104 8.84 -0.68 -1.28
CA ALA A 104 9.27 0.13 -0.15
C ALA A 104 8.71 -0.38 1.19
N LEU A 105 7.40 -0.68 1.24
CA LEU A 105 6.75 -1.19 2.45
C LEU A 105 7.22 -2.60 2.83
N ALA A 106 7.38 -3.50 1.84
CA ALA A 106 7.88 -4.85 2.09
C ALA A 106 9.33 -4.82 2.61
N GLY A 107 10.18 -3.94 2.06
CA GLY A 107 11.53 -3.71 2.57
C GLY A 107 11.55 -3.23 4.02
N ALA A 108 10.69 -2.27 4.38
CA ALA A 108 10.56 -1.79 5.75
C ALA A 108 10.09 -2.89 6.72
N LEU A 109 9.10 -3.68 6.33
CA LEU A 109 8.58 -4.78 7.14
C LEU A 109 9.61 -5.90 7.33
N ARG A 110 10.41 -6.20 6.29
CA ARG A 110 11.55 -7.14 6.41
C ARG A 110 12.63 -6.60 7.36
N ALA A 111 12.90 -5.30 7.34
CA ALA A 111 13.83 -4.68 8.29
C ALA A 111 13.33 -4.73 9.75
N LEU A 112 12.01 -4.82 9.96
CA LEU A 112 11.40 -5.07 11.27
C LEU A 112 11.39 -6.57 11.65
N GLY A 113 11.89 -7.46 10.79
CA GLY A 113 11.99 -8.91 11.03
C GLY A 113 10.84 -9.75 10.46
N ALA A 114 9.87 -9.15 9.77
CA ALA A 114 8.77 -9.89 9.15
C ALA A 114 9.15 -10.37 7.75
N ASP A 115 9.08 -11.67 7.49
CA ASP A 115 9.31 -12.24 6.15
C ASP A 115 8.08 -11.97 5.25
N VAL A 116 8.14 -10.82 4.56
CA VAL A 116 7.06 -10.30 3.71
C VAL A 116 7.44 -10.44 2.23
N ALA A 117 6.49 -10.92 1.46
CA ALA A 117 6.53 -10.93 0.00
C ALA A 117 5.38 -10.08 -0.58
N LEU A 118 5.42 -9.85 -1.88
CA LEU A 118 4.45 -9.06 -2.61
C LEU A 118 3.64 -9.95 -3.56
N LYS A 119 2.33 -9.92 -3.41
CA LYS A 119 1.45 -10.53 -4.40
C LYS A 119 0.92 -9.46 -5.32
N TRP A 120 1.30 -9.57 -6.58
CA TRP A 120 0.88 -8.62 -7.61
C TRP A 120 -0.65 -8.46 -7.63
N PRO A 121 -1.17 -7.22 -7.79
CA PRO A 121 -0.39 -5.99 -8.00
C PRO A 121 -0.15 -5.18 -6.73
N ASN A 122 -0.74 -5.51 -5.57
CA ASN A 122 -0.84 -4.56 -4.47
C ASN A 122 -0.97 -5.17 -3.06
N ASP A 123 -0.83 -6.49 -2.92
CA ASP A 123 -0.96 -7.15 -1.62
C ASP A 123 0.41 -7.45 -1.01
N LEU A 124 0.58 -7.09 0.26
CA LEU A 124 1.66 -7.59 1.10
C LEU A 124 1.21 -8.92 1.71
N VAL A 125 2.03 -9.94 1.57
CA VAL A 125 1.70 -11.29 2.03
C VAL A 125 2.84 -11.87 2.86
N ALA A 126 2.49 -12.70 3.84
CA ALA A 126 3.45 -13.51 4.59
C ALA A 126 2.85 -14.90 4.83
N ARG A 127 3.67 -15.95 4.71
CA ARG A 127 3.22 -17.35 4.85
C ARG A 127 1.99 -17.68 3.99
N GLY A 128 1.91 -17.12 2.77
CA GLY A 128 0.78 -17.30 1.85
C GLY A 128 -0.52 -16.60 2.24
N ARG A 129 -0.52 -15.76 3.28
CA ARG A 129 -1.68 -15.03 3.80
C ARG A 129 -1.50 -13.54 3.65
N LYS A 130 -2.59 -12.78 3.52
CA LYS A 130 -2.55 -11.33 3.39
C LYS A 130 -2.21 -10.64 4.71
N LEU A 131 -1.11 -9.91 4.71
CA LEU A 131 -0.66 -9.05 5.81
C LEU A 131 -1.18 -7.63 5.65
N GLY A 132 -1.28 -7.14 4.42
CA GLY A 132 -1.65 -5.77 4.13
C GLY A 132 -1.97 -5.56 2.67
N GLY A 133 -2.28 -4.31 2.32
CA GLY A 133 -2.53 -3.92 0.95
C GLY A 133 -2.33 -2.45 0.69
N VAL A 134 -2.08 -2.13 -0.56
CA VAL A 134 -1.91 -0.78 -1.09
C VAL A 134 -3.04 -0.46 -2.05
N LEU A 135 -3.64 0.71 -1.91
CA LEU A 135 -4.61 1.26 -2.85
C LEU A 135 -4.09 2.61 -3.35
N VAL A 136 -3.79 2.71 -4.64
CA VAL A 136 -3.40 3.98 -5.26
C VAL A 136 -4.58 4.51 -6.06
N GLU A 137 -5.05 5.68 -5.68
CA GLU A 137 -6.08 6.45 -6.38
C GLU A 137 -5.41 7.69 -6.95
N VAL A 138 -5.58 7.97 -8.24
CA VAL A 138 -4.92 9.07 -8.94
C VAL A 138 -5.94 10.06 -9.47
N GLY A 139 -5.56 11.34 -9.48
CA GLY A 139 -6.38 12.43 -10.01
C GLY A 139 -5.50 13.53 -10.62
N GLY A 140 -6.04 14.30 -11.55
CA GLY A 140 -5.33 15.37 -12.23
C GLY A 140 -5.30 15.20 -13.75
N GLU A 141 -4.32 15.78 -14.41
CA GLU A 141 -4.23 15.82 -15.86
C GLU A 141 -3.51 14.60 -16.43
N TRP A 142 -3.83 14.23 -17.68
CA TRP A 142 -3.16 13.13 -18.36
C TRP A 142 -1.69 13.45 -18.69
N GLN A 143 -1.41 14.68 -19.11
CA GLN A 143 -0.08 15.20 -19.44
C GLN A 143 0.14 16.56 -18.75
N GLY A 144 0.11 16.59 -17.42
CA GLY A 144 0.22 17.79 -16.62
C GLY A 144 0.18 17.43 -15.13
N PRO A 145 0.13 18.40 -14.24
CA PRO A 145 0.19 18.13 -12.81
C PRO A 145 -0.88 17.15 -12.35
N CYS A 146 -0.45 16.13 -11.63
CA CYS A 146 -1.37 15.14 -11.06
C CYS A 146 -1.05 14.86 -9.59
N HIS A 147 -1.87 14.06 -8.94
CA HIS A 147 -1.62 13.58 -7.59
C HIS A 147 -2.01 12.11 -7.45
N ALA A 148 -1.38 11.45 -6.51
CA ALA A 148 -1.79 10.13 -6.04
C ALA A 148 -2.16 10.19 -4.55
N ILE A 149 -3.21 9.48 -4.19
CA ILE A 149 -3.55 9.13 -2.82
C ILE A 149 -3.17 7.68 -2.62
N VAL A 150 -2.16 7.46 -1.81
CA VAL A 150 -1.60 6.14 -1.54
C VAL A 150 -2.18 5.65 -0.22
N GLY A 151 -3.24 4.84 -0.27
CA GLY A 151 -3.86 4.21 0.89
C GLY A 151 -3.14 2.93 1.27
N ILE A 152 -2.85 2.76 2.55
CA ILE A 152 -2.13 1.63 3.13
C ILE A 152 -2.92 1.06 4.31
N GLY A 153 -3.16 -0.26 4.27
CA GLY A 153 -3.67 -1.03 5.38
C GLY A 153 -2.71 -2.16 5.75
N ILE A 154 -2.26 -2.20 7.01
CA ILE A 154 -1.40 -3.27 7.53
C ILE A 154 -2.04 -3.88 8.77
N ASN A 155 -2.20 -5.19 8.75
CA ASN A 155 -2.68 -5.94 9.90
C ASN A 155 -1.57 -6.02 10.96
N LEU A 156 -1.76 -5.36 12.09
CA LEU A 156 -0.78 -5.42 13.19
C LEU A 156 -1.15 -6.46 14.23
N ARG A 157 -2.41 -6.43 14.72
CA ARG A 157 -2.93 -7.37 15.71
C ARG A 157 -4.44 -7.50 15.50
N MET A 158 -4.82 -8.42 14.64
CA MET A 158 -6.23 -8.65 14.34
C MET A 158 -6.97 -9.23 15.56
N PRO A 159 -8.14 -8.70 15.94
CA PRO A 159 -8.92 -9.26 17.03
C PRO A 159 -9.44 -10.65 16.68
N ALA A 160 -9.55 -11.51 17.71
CA ALA A 160 -9.98 -12.89 17.52
C ALA A 160 -11.45 -13.02 17.04
N ASP A 161 -12.26 -11.99 17.31
CA ASP A 161 -13.66 -11.87 16.93
C ASP A 161 -13.85 -11.01 15.66
N ALA A 162 -12.76 -10.78 14.90
CA ALA A 162 -12.87 -10.08 13.63
C ALA A 162 -13.91 -10.75 12.72
N PRO A 163 -14.73 -9.97 12.00
CA PRO A 163 -15.71 -10.55 11.09
C PRO A 163 -15.02 -11.41 10.03
N ALA A 164 -15.75 -12.42 9.51
CA ALA A 164 -15.24 -13.30 8.48
C ALA A 164 -14.74 -12.50 7.27
N ILE A 165 -13.47 -12.68 6.94
CA ILE A 165 -12.83 -12.07 5.78
C ILE A 165 -12.67 -13.16 4.71
N ASP A 166 -13.13 -12.90 3.48
CA ASP A 166 -13.18 -13.87 2.38
C ASP A 166 -11.82 -14.37 1.88
N GLN A 167 -10.73 -13.97 2.53
CA GLN A 167 -9.38 -14.41 2.18
C GLN A 167 -8.54 -14.69 3.41
N PRO A 168 -7.62 -15.68 3.37
CA PRO A 168 -6.69 -15.92 4.45
C PRO A 168 -5.83 -14.68 4.74
N TYR A 169 -5.77 -14.28 6.00
CA TYR A 169 -4.94 -13.17 6.45
C TYR A 169 -4.01 -13.58 7.60
N VAL A 170 -3.03 -12.74 7.85
CA VAL A 170 -2.10 -12.80 8.97
C VAL A 170 -1.82 -11.39 9.47
N ASP A 171 -1.37 -11.25 10.69
CA ASP A 171 -0.94 -9.99 11.29
C ASP A 171 0.52 -10.04 11.75
N LEU A 172 1.12 -8.87 12.00
CA LEU A 172 2.50 -8.76 12.45
C LEU A 172 2.72 -9.39 13.83
N ALA A 173 1.75 -9.33 14.73
CA ALA A 173 1.85 -9.95 16.05
C ALA A 173 2.03 -11.47 15.93
N THR A 174 1.32 -12.13 15.02
CA THR A 174 1.48 -13.56 14.72
C THR A 174 2.84 -13.89 14.10
N LEU A 175 3.40 -12.96 13.31
CA LEU A 175 4.69 -13.18 12.64
C LEU A 175 5.87 -12.97 13.56
N LEU A 176 5.84 -11.93 14.41
CA LEU A 176 6.97 -11.44 15.20
C LEU A 176 6.89 -11.85 16.69
N GLY A 177 5.71 -12.23 17.20
CA GLY A 177 5.53 -12.56 18.61
C GLY A 177 5.98 -11.41 19.53
N ASP A 178 6.82 -11.73 20.51
CA ASP A 178 7.34 -10.75 21.48
C ASP A 178 8.29 -9.71 20.87
N ALA A 179 8.82 -9.96 19.67
CA ALA A 179 9.67 -9.00 18.94
C ALA A 179 8.87 -7.95 18.16
N MET A 180 7.53 -7.98 18.24
CA MET A 180 6.69 -7.02 17.52
C MET A 180 6.94 -5.58 18.05
N PRO A 181 7.32 -4.62 17.18
CA PRO A 181 7.46 -3.21 17.56
C PRO A 181 6.11 -2.60 17.96
N SER A 182 6.16 -1.45 18.65
CA SER A 182 4.93 -0.69 18.90
C SER A 182 4.28 -0.25 17.58
N ARG A 183 2.99 0.04 17.62
CA ARG A 183 2.22 0.52 16.46
C ARG A 183 2.83 1.78 15.84
N GLU A 184 3.29 2.69 16.72
CA GLU A 184 3.95 3.93 16.33
C GLU A 184 5.31 3.66 15.66
N ALA A 185 6.10 2.74 16.20
CA ALA A 185 7.38 2.34 15.60
C ALA A 185 7.18 1.72 14.21
N CYS A 186 6.13 0.91 14.04
CA CYS A 186 5.74 0.40 12.72
C CYS A 186 5.36 1.53 11.77
N ALA A 187 4.54 2.50 12.22
CA ALA A 187 4.13 3.63 11.39
C ALA A 187 5.33 4.47 10.94
N VAL A 188 6.26 4.77 11.86
CA VAL A 188 7.50 5.50 11.54
C VAL A 188 8.34 4.74 10.51
N ALA A 189 8.58 3.44 10.73
CA ALA A 189 9.38 2.64 9.81
C ALA A 189 8.78 2.60 8.40
N LEU A 190 7.46 2.48 8.29
CA LEU A 190 6.76 2.48 7.01
C LEU A 190 6.83 3.85 6.31
N LEU A 191 6.65 4.95 7.04
CA LEU A 191 6.74 6.30 6.47
C LEU A 191 8.19 6.66 6.09
N ASP A 192 9.18 6.29 6.91
CA ASP A 192 10.61 6.50 6.61
C ASP A 192 11.06 5.78 5.33
N ALA A 193 10.40 4.68 4.96
CA ALA A 193 10.65 3.99 3.70
C ALA A 193 9.80 4.56 2.55
N LEU A 194 8.53 4.86 2.81
CA LEU A 194 7.56 5.25 1.78
C LEU A 194 7.82 6.65 1.22
N LEU A 195 8.03 7.66 2.10
CA LEU A 195 8.16 9.05 1.63
C LEU A 195 9.39 9.25 0.73
N PRO A 196 10.59 8.73 1.04
CA PRO A 196 11.71 8.76 0.11
C PRO A 196 11.46 7.95 -1.17
N ALA A 197 10.70 6.84 -1.10
CA ALA A 197 10.36 6.05 -2.29
C ALA A 197 9.44 6.84 -3.24
N LEU A 198 8.43 7.54 -2.71
CA LEU A 198 7.57 8.42 -3.51
C LEU A 198 8.37 9.57 -4.15
N ALA A 199 9.33 10.16 -3.41
CA ALA A 199 10.22 11.19 -3.97
C ALA A 199 11.11 10.66 -5.10
N ARG A 200 11.67 9.44 -4.94
CA ARG A 200 12.48 8.81 -6.00
C ARG A 200 11.62 8.43 -7.20
N PHE A 201 10.42 7.89 -6.97
CA PHE A 201 9.47 7.60 -8.05
C PHE A 201 9.11 8.86 -8.83
N ALA A 202 8.84 9.99 -8.15
CA ALA A 202 8.55 11.25 -8.79
C ALA A 202 9.73 11.78 -9.63
N ALA A 203 10.98 11.53 -9.20
CA ALA A 203 12.17 12.01 -9.90
C ALA A 203 12.64 11.07 -11.03
N HIS A 204 12.41 9.77 -10.91
CA HIS A 204 13.07 8.75 -11.77
C HIS A 204 12.12 7.68 -12.30
N GLY A 205 10.83 7.73 -11.97
CA GLY A 205 9.85 6.71 -12.37
C GLY A 205 9.99 5.39 -11.60
N ALA A 206 9.52 4.30 -12.22
CA ALA A 206 9.34 3.00 -11.57
C ALA A 206 10.56 2.07 -11.65
N ASP A 207 11.54 2.33 -12.52
CA ASP A 207 12.53 1.35 -12.97
C ASP A 207 13.30 0.67 -11.84
N GLU A 208 13.79 1.43 -10.85
CA GLU A 208 14.52 0.86 -9.70
C GLU A 208 13.66 -0.12 -8.88
N PHE A 209 12.36 0.20 -8.75
CA PHE A 209 11.43 -0.62 -7.98
C PHE A 209 11.01 -1.87 -8.74
N LEU A 210 10.82 -1.76 -10.06
CA LEU A 210 10.52 -2.91 -10.92
C LEU A 210 11.72 -3.87 -10.98
N ALA A 211 12.94 -3.34 -10.99
CA ALA A 211 14.15 -4.14 -10.89
C ALA A 211 14.29 -4.86 -9.54
N ALA A 212 13.81 -4.27 -8.45
CA ALA A 212 13.82 -4.88 -7.12
C ALA A 212 12.66 -5.88 -6.89
N TRP A 213 11.58 -5.80 -7.70
CA TRP A 213 10.37 -6.61 -7.54
C TRP A 213 10.61 -8.13 -7.42
N PRO A 214 11.49 -8.76 -8.25
CA PRO A 214 11.70 -10.21 -8.20
C PRO A 214 12.12 -10.74 -6.83
N ALA A 215 12.80 -9.93 -6.02
CA ALA A 215 13.20 -10.31 -4.66
C ALA A 215 12.03 -10.42 -3.67
N PHE A 216 10.87 -9.91 -4.05
CA PHE A 216 9.66 -9.90 -3.23
C PHE A 216 8.50 -10.69 -3.83
N ASP A 217 8.60 -11.13 -5.09
CA ASP A 217 7.46 -11.69 -5.84
C ASP A 217 6.96 -13.02 -5.24
N ALA A 218 5.79 -12.99 -4.64
CA ALA A 218 5.12 -14.17 -4.06
C ALA A 218 4.51 -15.10 -5.12
N LEU A 219 4.41 -14.66 -6.38
CA LEU A 219 3.82 -15.43 -7.47
C LEU A 219 4.86 -16.07 -8.39
N ALA A 220 6.15 -15.75 -8.23
CA ALA A 220 7.21 -16.24 -9.10
C ALA A 220 7.14 -17.76 -9.29
N ALA A 221 7.06 -18.21 -10.55
CA ALA A 221 6.94 -19.59 -10.97
C ALA A 221 5.76 -20.38 -10.38
N ARG A 222 4.72 -19.68 -9.90
CA ARG A 222 3.49 -20.33 -9.39
C ARG A 222 2.41 -20.38 -10.45
N ASP A 223 1.61 -21.43 -10.37
CA ASP A 223 0.37 -21.50 -11.13
C ASP A 223 -0.61 -20.45 -10.60
N VAL A 224 -1.16 -19.69 -11.52
CA VAL A 224 -2.08 -18.60 -11.22
C VAL A 224 -3.35 -18.69 -12.07
N GLN A 225 -4.40 -18.14 -11.52
CA GLN A 225 -5.63 -17.86 -12.25
C GLN A 225 -5.83 -16.37 -12.32
N VAL A 226 -5.86 -15.82 -13.52
CA VAL A 226 -6.14 -14.41 -13.80
C VAL A 226 -7.62 -14.28 -14.18
N LEU A 227 -8.32 -13.37 -13.50
CA LEU A 227 -9.72 -13.03 -13.78
C LEU A 227 -9.74 -11.65 -14.44
N ALA A 228 -9.97 -11.61 -15.75
CA ALA A 228 -9.99 -10.41 -16.57
C ALA A 228 -11.40 -10.22 -17.18
N GLY A 229 -12.25 -9.43 -16.51
CA GLY A 229 -13.68 -9.38 -16.83
C GLY A 229 -14.31 -10.76 -16.66
N GLU A 230 -14.93 -11.27 -17.72
CA GLU A 230 -15.51 -12.63 -17.75
C GLU A 230 -14.48 -13.73 -18.10
N ARG A 231 -13.30 -13.34 -18.60
CA ARG A 231 -12.25 -14.29 -18.97
C ARG A 231 -11.55 -14.84 -17.72
N ARG A 232 -11.40 -16.16 -17.71
CA ARG A 232 -10.63 -16.89 -16.69
C ARG A 232 -9.45 -17.55 -17.38
N ILE A 233 -8.26 -17.05 -17.09
CA ILE A 233 -7.01 -17.46 -17.72
C ILE A 233 -6.17 -18.19 -16.66
N VAL A 234 -5.65 -19.36 -17.02
CA VAL A 234 -4.80 -20.18 -16.16
C VAL A 234 -3.42 -20.29 -16.82
N GLY A 235 -2.37 -20.12 -16.05
CA GLY A 235 -1.00 -20.24 -16.50
C GLY A 235 -0.02 -20.09 -15.34
N THR A 236 1.26 -19.99 -15.65
CA THR A 236 2.32 -19.83 -14.64
C THR A 236 2.83 -18.40 -14.64
N ALA A 237 2.89 -17.75 -13.48
CA ALA A 237 3.41 -16.40 -13.35
C ALA A 237 4.92 -16.37 -13.61
N CYS A 238 5.36 -15.47 -14.51
CA CYS A 238 6.75 -15.34 -14.97
C CYS A 238 7.40 -14.02 -14.51
N GLY A 239 6.82 -13.32 -13.53
CA GLY A 239 7.28 -12.02 -13.09
C GLY A 239 6.50 -10.87 -13.70
N ILE A 240 7.13 -9.71 -13.86
CA ILE A 240 6.55 -8.50 -14.42
C ILE A 240 7.38 -7.96 -15.58
N ASP A 241 6.73 -7.19 -16.46
CA ASP A 241 7.45 -6.46 -17.52
C ASP A 241 7.92 -5.06 -17.09
N ALA A 242 8.55 -4.33 -18.03
CA ALA A 242 9.04 -2.96 -17.81
C ALA A 242 7.91 -1.93 -17.53
N GLN A 243 6.66 -2.27 -17.74
CA GLN A 243 5.49 -1.46 -17.39
C GLN A 243 4.83 -1.92 -16.08
N GLY A 244 5.41 -2.90 -15.39
CA GLY A 244 4.87 -3.47 -14.15
C GLY A 244 3.64 -4.36 -14.39
N ARG A 245 3.38 -4.83 -15.62
CA ARG A 245 2.30 -5.76 -15.92
C ARG A 245 2.74 -7.17 -15.55
N LEU A 246 1.82 -7.96 -14.98
CA LEU A 246 2.08 -9.36 -14.68
C LEU A 246 2.23 -10.16 -15.98
N LEU A 247 3.29 -10.93 -16.09
CA LEU A 247 3.53 -11.86 -17.20
C LEU A 247 3.06 -13.26 -16.79
N VAL A 248 2.23 -13.90 -17.64
CA VAL A 248 1.74 -15.25 -17.40
C VAL A 248 2.01 -16.12 -18.62
N ALA A 249 2.78 -17.19 -18.43
CA ALA A 249 2.99 -18.22 -19.44
C ALA A 249 1.75 -19.11 -19.52
N LEU A 250 1.15 -19.20 -20.69
CA LEU A 250 0.00 -20.03 -20.99
C LEU A 250 0.40 -21.46 -21.35
N PRO A 251 -0.53 -22.44 -21.31
CA PRO A 251 -0.23 -23.84 -21.65
C PRO A 251 0.24 -24.06 -23.07
N ASP A 252 -0.05 -23.13 -23.99
CA ASP A 252 0.41 -23.17 -25.39
C ASP A 252 1.85 -22.61 -25.58
N GLY A 253 2.49 -22.17 -24.50
CA GLY A 253 3.84 -21.60 -24.50
C GLY A 253 3.87 -20.09 -24.76
N THR A 254 2.76 -19.44 -25.01
CA THR A 254 2.71 -17.98 -25.15
C THR A 254 2.80 -17.29 -23.79
N VAL A 255 3.31 -16.04 -23.75
CA VAL A 255 3.33 -15.21 -22.55
C VAL A 255 2.42 -14.02 -22.74
N GLU A 256 1.38 -13.91 -21.90
CA GLU A 256 0.41 -12.82 -21.96
C GLU A 256 0.68 -11.82 -20.81
N PRO A 257 0.77 -10.49 -21.10
CA PRO A 257 0.92 -9.46 -20.09
C PRO A 257 -0.46 -8.97 -19.60
N PHE A 258 -0.61 -8.80 -18.27
CA PHE A 258 -1.84 -8.35 -17.64
C PHE A 258 -1.64 -7.04 -16.88
N GLY A 259 -2.42 -6.01 -17.22
CA GLY A 259 -2.49 -4.75 -16.48
C GLY A 259 -3.25 -4.89 -15.16
N SER A 260 -2.88 -4.07 -14.17
CA SER A 260 -3.48 -4.15 -12.83
C SER A 260 -4.94 -3.69 -12.76
N ALA A 261 -5.37 -2.77 -13.64
CA ALA A 261 -6.67 -2.11 -13.53
C ALA A 261 -7.85 -3.09 -13.63
N GLU A 262 -7.76 -4.08 -14.51
CA GLU A 262 -8.89 -4.92 -14.91
C GLU A 262 -8.85 -6.35 -14.39
N VAL A 263 -7.78 -6.73 -13.67
CA VAL A 263 -7.57 -8.14 -13.31
C VAL A 263 -7.45 -8.39 -11.81
N SER A 264 -7.82 -9.61 -11.43
CA SER A 264 -7.56 -10.19 -10.12
C SER A 264 -6.78 -11.50 -10.30
N VAL A 265 -5.76 -11.72 -9.47
CA VAL A 265 -4.91 -12.91 -9.54
C VAL A 265 -5.08 -13.75 -8.29
N ARG A 266 -5.21 -15.07 -8.49
CA ARG A 266 -5.24 -16.06 -7.41
C ARG A 266 -4.14 -17.08 -7.66
N ALA A 267 -3.30 -17.35 -6.66
CA ALA A 267 -2.43 -18.54 -6.68
C ALA A 267 -3.32 -19.80 -6.59
N ARG A 268 -2.90 -20.83 -7.29
CA ARG A 268 -3.57 -22.16 -7.28
C ARG A 268 -2.82 -23.10 -6.37
#